data_4019d2490287bdb6393fa3f949a957c7
#
_entry.id   4019d2490287bdb6393fa3f949a957c7
#
_cell.length_a   1.000
_cell.length_b   1.000
_cell.length_c   1.000
_cell.angle_alpha   90.00
_cell.angle_beta   90.00
_cell.angle_gamma   90.00
#
_symmetry.space_group_name_H-M   'P 1'
#
loop_
_entity.id
_entity.type
_entity.pdbx_description
1 polymer ?
#
loop_
_entity_poly.entity_id
_entity_poly.type
_entity_poly.pdbx_seq_one_letter_code
_entity_poly.pdbx_strand_id
1 'polypeptide(L)'
;MSIKSRWTEFRLGIRPALDELKFTMRQIRKSPLSIAGVVIIGIFAAIAILAPVLAPSITSDPYMMFHDGYSLIPLPPGTPISDSYIRNLGWTVHYFGVAQGGLDIYYGCIWGTRTAFRIGVIVVAIGLAVGLVTGCLAGYYGGAIDEVLMRFTDIVLAFPGLILAMALVIALPKEWSIDFGFIGLAIVIFLGLIIVGRSKKLTGIWPFMLGLLGLVAFVIVDTYALGTPYPIFVQGITLGSLDKVLIALALVGWPGYTRVIRGEILRVRQEDYVEASKAVGCSDLRIIARHILPNSIYPVVIMASLDIGAVVLLAAALSFLGIGAPIGFADWGQMISLARNWIYSGAANPWQYWYTYIIPGVFIFAFVLGWNLLGDAFRDILDPTLRRK
;
A
#
# COMPACT_ATOMS: atom_id res chain seq x y z
N MET A 1 21.38 -33.29 -22.91
CA MET A 1 21.45 -32.99 -21.48
C MET A 1 20.30 -33.70 -20.77
N SER A 2 20.59 -34.67 -19.89
CA SER A 2 19.59 -35.56 -19.27
C SER A 2 18.67 -34.77 -18.31
N ILE A 3 17.38 -35.16 -18.26
CA ILE A 3 16.39 -34.57 -17.31
C ILE A 3 16.92 -34.63 -15.86
N LYS A 4 17.69 -35.68 -15.53
CA LYS A 4 18.35 -35.80 -14.20
C LYS A 4 19.38 -34.69 -13.92
N SER A 5 20.12 -34.19 -14.92
CA SER A 5 21.11 -33.10 -14.71
C SER A 5 20.39 -31.75 -14.47
N ARG A 6 19.29 -31.50 -15.18
CA ARG A 6 18.46 -30.30 -14.96
C ARG A 6 17.84 -30.28 -13.55
N TRP A 7 17.38 -31.42 -13.05
CA TRP A 7 16.83 -31.54 -11.70
C TRP A 7 17.89 -31.37 -10.60
N THR A 8 19.12 -31.81 -10.85
CA THR A 8 20.23 -31.58 -9.90
C THR A 8 20.69 -30.13 -9.89
N GLU A 9 20.80 -29.46 -11.03
CA GLU A 9 21.11 -28.05 -11.12
C GLU A 9 20.01 -27.19 -10.47
N PHE A 10 18.73 -27.51 -10.71
CA PHE A 10 17.60 -26.85 -10.08
C PHE A 10 17.62 -27.02 -8.53
N ARG A 11 17.91 -28.24 -8.04
CA ARG A 11 18.06 -28.51 -6.61
C ARG A 11 19.27 -27.80 -5.99
N LEU A 12 20.39 -27.70 -6.70
CA LEU A 12 21.57 -26.98 -6.22
C LEU A 12 21.31 -25.47 -6.18
N GLY A 13 20.57 -24.92 -7.13
CA GLY A 13 20.17 -23.49 -7.12
C GLY A 13 19.18 -23.13 -6.02
N ILE A 14 18.34 -24.08 -5.57
CA ILE A 14 17.33 -23.82 -4.51
C ILE A 14 17.88 -24.07 -3.10
N ARG A 15 18.93 -24.89 -2.93
CA ARG A 15 19.49 -25.19 -1.62
C ARG A 15 19.85 -23.95 -0.77
N PRO A 16 20.53 -22.90 -1.30
CA PRO A 16 20.83 -21.71 -0.52
C PRO A 16 19.57 -21.02 -0.02
N ALA A 17 18.53 -20.90 -0.85
CA ALA A 17 17.27 -20.29 -0.47
C ALA A 17 16.50 -21.12 0.59
N LEU A 18 16.56 -22.44 0.50
CA LEU A 18 15.97 -23.34 1.51
C LEU A 18 16.72 -23.28 2.85
N ASP A 19 18.03 -23.13 2.82
CA ASP A 19 18.84 -23.02 4.04
C ASP A 19 18.67 -21.65 4.70
N GLU A 20 18.52 -20.57 3.92
CA GLU A 20 18.09 -19.26 4.44
C GLU A 20 16.67 -19.32 5.04
N LEU A 21 15.73 -19.96 4.37
CA LEU A 21 14.38 -20.14 4.90
C LEU A 21 14.39 -20.93 6.22
N LYS A 22 15.16 -21.99 6.30
CA LYS A 22 15.33 -22.77 7.55
C LYS A 22 15.98 -21.96 8.68
N PHE A 23 16.95 -21.12 8.35
CA PHE A 23 17.57 -20.21 9.30
C PHE A 23 16.54 -19.20 9.81
N THR A 24 15.80 -18.56 8.93
CA THR A 24 14.70 -17.63 9.24
C THR A 24 13.66 -18.27 10.15
N MET A 25 13.19 -19.47 9.80
CA MET A 25 12.24 -20.23 10.62
C MET A 25 12.78 -20.57 12.02
N ARG A 26 14.06 -20.89 12.13
CA ARG A 26 14.68 -21.14 13.44
C ARG A 26 14.77 -19.87 14.30
N GLN A 27 15.06 -18.73 13.72
CA GLN A 27 15.09 -17.45 14.44
C GLN A 27 13.69 -17.02 14.89
N ILE A 28 12.68 -17.12 14.03
CA ILE A 28 11.28 -16.85 14.39
C ILE A 28 10.87 -17.70 15.60
N ARG A 29 11.24 -18.98 15.61
CA ARG A 29 10.90 -19.89 16.73
C ARG A 29 11.57 -19.54 18.06
N LYS A 30 12.63 -18.74 18.07
CA LYS A 30 13.33 -18.33 19.32
C LYS A 30 12.64 -17.16 20.01
N SER A 31 11.86 -16.34 19.30
CA SER A 31 11.17 -15.19 19.86
C SER A 31 9.65 -15.46 19.92
N PRO A 32 9.04 -15.51 21.11
CA PRO A 32 7.60 -15.72 21.24
C PRO A 32 6.79 -14.58 20.60
N LEU A 33 7.32 -13.34 20.59
CA LEU A 33 6.68 -12.20 19.94
C LEU A 33 6.67 -12.36 18.42
N SER A 34 7.76 -12.86 17.83
CA SER A 34 7.82 -13.16 16.39
C SER A 34 6.82 -14.25 15.99
N ILE A 35 6.67 -15.29 16.82
CA ILE A 35 5.66 -16.35 16.61
C ILE A 35 4.26 -15.71 16.65
N ALA A 36 3.96 -14.88 17.66
CA ALA A 36 2.67 -14.22 17.78
C ALA A 36 2.35 -13.38 16.54
N GLY A 37 3.31 -12.58 16.04
CA GLY A 37 3.14 -11.78 14.82
C GLY A 37 2.79 -12.66 13.60
N VAL A 38 3.57 -13.73 13.37
CA VAL A 38 3.33 -14.67 12.26
C VAL A 38 1.95 -15.34 12.39
N VAL A 39 1.57 -15.76 13.58
CA VAL A 39 0.27 -16.41 13.84
C VAL A 39 -0.88 -15.43 13.59
N ILE A 40 -0.80 -14.21 14.13
CA ILE A 40 -1.84 -13.19 13.94
C ILE A 40 -2.01 -12.88 12.45
N ILE A 41 -0.93 -12.55 11.74
CA ILE A 41 -1.03 -12.26 10.31
C ILE A 41 -1.45 -13.49 9.51
N GLY A 42 -1.01 -14.69 9.91
CA GLY A 42 -1.47 -15.96 9.33
C GLY A 42 -2.98 -16.16 9.47
N ILE A 43 -3.56 -15.85 10.63
CA ILE A 43 -5.02 -15.87 10.87
C ILE A 43 -5.71 -14.85 9.97
N PHE A 44 -5.24 -13.60 9.90
CA PHE A 44 -5.83 -12.59 9.03
C PHE A 44 -5.72 -12.97 7.55
N ALA A 45 -4.59 -13.54 7.12
CA ALA A 45 -4.43 -14.04 5.75
C ALA A 45 -5.41 -15.18 5.45
N ALA A 46 -5.59 -16.12 6.40
CA ALA A 46 -6.58 -17.18 6.28
C ALA A 46 -8.00 -16.63 6.19
N ILE A 47 -8.37 -15.66 7.04
CA ILE A 47 -9.66 -14.96 6.97
C ILE A 47 -9.84 -14.30 5.60
N ALA A 48 -8.83 -13.58 5.10
CA ALA A 48 -8.90 -12.91 3.81
C ALA A 48 -9.08 -13.88 2.63
N ILE A 49 -8.38 -15.02 2.66
CA ILE A 49 -8.50 -16.06 1.62
C ILE A 49 -9.87 -16.75 1.70
N LEU A 50 -10.28 -17.11 2.90
CA LEU A 50 -11.51 -17.85 3.17
C LEU A 50 -12.76 -16.94 3.24
N ALA A 51 -12.62 -15.62 3.07
CA ALA A 51 -13.74 -14.69 3.15
C ALA A 51 -14.97 -15.10 2.31
N PRO A 52 -14.83 -15.60 1.06
CA PRO A 52 -16.00 -16.05 0.28
C PRO A 52 -16.70 -17.28 0.88
N VAL A 53 -16.03 -18.05 1.73
CA VAL A 53 -16.57 -19.23 2.41
C VAL A 53 -17.14 -18.85 3.78
N LEU A 54 -16.42 -18.00 4.54
CA LEU A 54 -16.80 -17.55 5.88
C LEU A 54 -17.98 -16.58 5.83
N ALA A 55 -18.02 -15.75 4.80
CA ALA A 55 -19.04 -14.73 4.58
C ALA A 55 -19.40 -14.68 3.09
N PRO A 56 -20.19 -15.64 2.56
CA PRO A 56 -20.61 -15.69 1.16
C PRO A 56 -21.24 -14.38 0.73
N SER A 57 -20.86 -13.87 -0.45
CA SER A 57 -21.40 -12.62 -0.99
C SER A 57 -22.87 -12.79 -1.35
N ILE A 58 -23.69 -11.87 -0.87
CA ILE A 58 -25.14 -11.79 -1.16
C ILE A 58 -25.38 -10.74 -2.26
N THR A 59 -24.45 -9.80 -2.41
CA THR A 59 -24.51 -8.70 -3.38
C THR A 59 -23.59 -8.97 -4.58
N SER A 60 -23.81 -8.24 -5.67
CA SER A 60 -22.94 -8.31 -6.86
C SER A 60 -21.49 -7.86 -6.58
N ASP A 61 -21.31 -6.93 -5.63
CA ASP A 61 -20.01 -6.51 -5.12
C ASP A 61 -19.80 -7.11 -3.73
N PRO A 62 -18.88 -8.06 -3.56
CA PRO A 62 -18.64 -8.70 -2.27
C PRO A 62 -18.09 -7.75 -1.19
N TYR A 63 -17.57 -6.60 -1.56
CA TYR A 63 -17.12 -5.58 -0.61
C TYR A 63 -18.25 -4.71 -0.05
N MET A 64 -19.45 -4.78 -0.63
CA MET A 64 -20.61 -4.11 -0.07
C MET A 64 -21.29 -5.01 0.96
N MET A 65 -21.40 -4.52 2.19
CA MET A 65 -22.09 -5.21 3.28
C MET A 65 -23.57 -5.33 2.94
N PHE A 66 -24.16 -6.49 3.21
CA PHE A 66 -25.59 -6.67 3.01
C PHE A 66 -26.41 -5.98 4.12
N HIS A 67 -27.62 -5.61 3.77
CA HIS A 67 -28.61 -5.03 4.68
C HIS A 67 -29.66 -6.08 5.05
N ASP A 68 -29.88 -6.28 6.35
CA ASP A 68 -31.04 -7.01 6.84
C ASP A 68 -32.10 -6.02 7.31
N GLY A 69 -32.92 -5.54 6.38
CA GLY A 69 -33.81 -4.43 6.61
C GLY A 69 -33.06 -3.10 6.84
N TYR A 70 -33.81 -2.03 7.06
CA TYR A 70 -33.26 -0.72 7.40
C TYR A 70 -33.51 -0.41 8.87
N SER A 71 -32.80 -1.08 9.78
CA SER A 71 -32.90 -0.73 11.20
C SER A 71 -32.22 0.60 11.45
N LEU A 72 -32.97 1.55 12.01
CA LEU A 72 -32.42 2.85 12.43
C LEU A 72 -31.50 2.74 13.63
N ILE A 73 -31.65 1.68 14.44
CA ILE A 73 -30.92 1.44 15.67
C ILE A 73 -30.05 0.20 15.49
N PRO A 74 -28.78 0.18 15.96
CA PRO A 74 -27.96 -1.02 15.97
C PRO A 74 -28.61 -2.15 16.76
N LEU A 75 -28.49 -3.40 16.25
CA LEU A 75 -29.06 -4.58 16.89
C LEU A 75 -27.93 -5.44 17.48
N PRO A 76 -28.14 -6.03 18.68
CA PRO A 76 -27.09 -6.75 19.39
C PRO A 76 -26.66 -8.06 18.69
N PRO A 77 -25.46 -8.60 19.03
CA PRO A 77 -25.03 -9.91 18.59
C PRO A 77 -26.07 -11.00 18.91
N GLY A 78 -26.26 -11.95 17.98
CA GLY A 78 -27.25 -13.02 18.11
C GLY A 78 -28.65 -12.64 17.66
N THR A 79 -28.90 -11.44 17.17
CA THR A 79 -30.19 -11.05 16.58
C THR A 79 -30.49 -11.95 15.37
N PRO A 80 -31.71 -12.54 15.29
CA PRO A 80 -32.11 -13.32 14.12
C PRO A 80 -32.19 -12.49 12.86
N ILE A 81 -31.76 -13.06 11.74
CA ILE A 81 -31.89 -12.42 10.43
C ILE A 81 -33.36 -12.40 10.00
N SER A 82 -33.86 -11.23 9.64
CA SER A 82 -35.26 -11.02 9.24
C SER A 82 -35.52 -11.41 7.78
N ASP A 83 -34.54 -11.17 6.89
CA ASP A 83 -34.69 -11.44 5.47
C ASP A 83 -34.70 -12.95 5.16
N SER A 84 -35.77 -13.42 4.54
CA SER A 84 -35.96 -14.82 4.15
C SER A 84 -34.94 -15.28 3.09
N TYR A 85 -34.54 -14.40 2.18
CA TYR A 85 -33.54 -14.71 1.14
C TYR A 85 -32.17 -14.98 1.78
N ILE A 86 -31.76 -14.11 2.70
CA ILE A 86 -30.49 -14.23 3.43
C ILE A 86 -30.47 -15.51 4.28
N ARG A 87 -31.60 -15.84 4.95
CA ARG A 87 -31.75 -17.09 5.70
C ARG A 87 -31.62 -18.33 4.83
N ASN A 88 -32.12 -18.30 3.61
CA ASN A 88 -32.01 -19.40 2.65
C ASN A 88 -30.56 -19.64 2.19
N LEU A 89 -29.67 -18.64 2.30
CA LEU A 89 -28.24 -18.77 2.07
C LEU A 89 -27.48 -19.36 3.27
N GLY A 90 -28.18 -19.77 4.34
CA GLY A 90 -27.61 -20.38 5.52
C GLY A 90 -27.26 -19.42 6.67
N TRP A 91 -27.58 -18.13 6.52
CA TRP A 91 -27.40 -17.15 7.59
C TRP A 91 -28.61 -17.14 8.49
N THR A 92 -28.46 -17.47 9.76
CA THR A 92 -29.57 -17.54 10.72
C THR A 92 -29.58 -16.40 11.71
N VAL A 93 -28.40 -15.92 12.10
CA VAL A 93 -28.21 -14.87 13.10
C VAL A 93 -27.05 -13.94 12.73
N HIS A 94 -27.10 -12.71 13.20
CA HIS A 94 -26.01 -11.74 13.13
C HIS A 94 -24.98 -12.02 14.22
N TYR A 95 -23.90 -12.72 13.91
CA TYR A 95 -22.89 -13.15 14.90
C TYR A 95 -22.30 -11.99 15.72
N PHE A 96 -22.00 -10.88 15.08
CA PHE A 96 -21.42 -9.69 15.74
C PHE A 96 -22.42 -8.54 15.88
N GLY A 97 -23.69 -8.78 15.57
CA GLY A 97 -24.74 -7.78 15.55
C GLY A 97 -24.78 -6.98 14.26
N VAL A 98 -25.60 -5.93 14.28
CA VAL A 98 -25.94 -5.10 13.12
C VAL A 98 -25.63 -3.64 13.45
N ALA A 99 -24.96 -2.95 12.52
CA ALA A 99 -24.74 -1.51 12.59
C ALA A 99 -25.99 -0.74 12.11
N GLN A 100 -25.99 0.57 12.31
CA GLN A 100 -27.04 1.43 11.79
C GLN A 100 -27.25 1.21 10.29
N GLY A 101 -28.50 1.14 9.85
CA GLY A 101 -28.87 0.88 8.46
C GLY A 101 -28.99 -0.61 8.11
N GLY A 102 -28.97 -1.51 9.09
CA GLY A 102 -29.13 -2.94 8.85
C GLY A 102 -27.85 -3.66 8.38
N LEU A 103 -26.68 -3.02 8.51
CA LEU A 103 -25.40 -3.54 7.99
C LEU A 103 -24.82 -4.59 8.95
N ASP A 104 -24.51 -5.78 8.44
CA ASP A 104 -23.96 -6.88 9.24
C ASP A 104 -22.47 -6.65 9.58
N ILE A 105 -22.17 -6.64 10.89
CA ILE A 105 -20.82 -6.34 11.40
C ILE A 105 -19.85 -7.50 11.14
N TYR A 106 -20.30 -8.76 11.24
CA TYR A 106 -19.47 -9.93 10.98
C TYR A 106 -19.00 -9.94 9.52
N TYR A 107 -19.94 -9.77 8.59
CA TYR A 107 -19.64 -9.67 7.16
C TYR A 107 -18.63 -8.56 6.87
N GLY A 108 -18.88 -7.36 7.41
CA GLY A 108 -17.99 -6.22 7.26
C GLY A 108 -16.59 -6.46 7.81
N CYS A 109 -16.44 -7.15 8.95
CA CYS A 109 -15.15 -7.51 9.52
C CYS A 109 -14.38 -8.52 8.66
N ILE A 110 -15.04 -9.55 8.15
CA ILE A 110 -14.41 -10.58 7.31
C ILE A 110 -13.93 -9.99 5.98
N TRP A 111 -14.80 -9.29 5.23
CA TRP A 111 -14.42 -8.67 3.96
C TRP A 111 -13.52 -7.45 4.15
N GLY A 112 -13.66 -6.72 5.25
CA GLY A 112 -12.76 -5.63 5.64
C GLY A 112 -11.30 -6.09 5.81
N THR A 113 -11.08 -7.36 6.15
CA THR A 113 -9.74 -7.96 6.19
C THR A 113 -9.08 -7.93 4.80
N ARG A 114 -9.81 -8.25 3.73
CA ARG A 114 -9.29 -8.16 2.36
C ARG A 114 -9.01 -6.71 1.95
N THR A 115 -9.91 -5.79 2.34
CA THR A 115 -9.73 -4.35 2.14
C THR A 115 -8.44 -3.87 2.83
N ALA A 116 -8.20 -4.26 4.08
CA ALA A 116 -6.99 -3.90 4.82
C ALA A 116 -5.71 -4.41 4.15
N PHE A 117 -5.67 -5.69 3.73
CA PHE A 117 -4.53 -6.21 2.96
C PHE A 117 -4.33 -5.46 1.64
N ARG A 118 -5.41 -5.21 0.88
CA ARG A 118 -5.34 -4.46 -0.38
C ARG A 118 -4.74 -3.08 -0.17
N ILE A 119 -5.21 -2.33 0.83
CA ILE A 119 -4.71 -1.00 1.16
C ILE A 119 -3.24 -1.08 1.57
N GLY A 120 -2.93 -1.87 2.59
CA GLY A 120 -1.59 -1.93 3.17
C GLY A 120 -0.54 -2.36 2.14
N VAL A 121 -0.79 -3.45 1.42
CA VAL A 121 0.18 -3.98 0.44
C VAL A 121 0.36 -3.06 -0.76
N ILE A 122 -0.73 -2.56 -1.36
CA ILE A 122 -0.63 -1.72 -2.57
C ILE A 122 0.05 -0.38 -2.25
N VAL A 123 -0.37 0.31 -1.18
CA VAL A 123 0.19 1.61 -0.82
C VAL A 123 1.68 1.50 -0.48
N VAL A 124 2.04 0.50 0.34
CA VAL A 124 3.44 0.28 0.71
C VAL A 124 4.28 -0.14 -0.50
N ALA A 125 3.76 -1.01 -1.38
CA ALA A 125 4.48 -1.42 -2.59
C ALA A 125 4.75 -0.23 -3.53
N ILE A 126 3.77 0.64 -3.75
CA ILE A 126 3.94 1.85 -4.58
C ILE A 126 4.91 2.81 -3.90
N GLY A 127 4.72 3.12 -2.61
CA GLY A 127 5.60 4.00 -1.84
C GLY A 127 7.05 3.51 -1.84
N LEU A 128 7.25 2.20 -1.63
CA LEU A 128 8.53 1.53 -1.68
C LEU A 128 9.17 1.63 -3.08
N ALA A 129 8.42 1.35 -4.15
CA ALA A 129 8.92 1.41 -5.52
C ALA A 129 9.39 2.84 -5.89
N VAL A 130 8.57 3.86 -5.59
CA VAL A 130 8.92 5.26 -5.81
C VAL A 130 10.13 5.65 -4.95
N GLY A 131 10.12 5.29 -3.67
CA GLY A 131 11.21 5.57 -2.74
C GLY A 131 12.53 4.91 -3.14
N LEU A 132 12.50 3.66 -3.62
CA LEU A 132 13.69 2.98 -4.15
C LEU A 132 14.26 3.71 -5.36
N VAL A 133 13.44 4.06 -6.33
CA VAL A 133 13.90 4.77 -7.55
C VAL A 133 14.49 6.11 -7.19
N THR A 134 13.77 6.94 -6.45
CA THR A 134 14.20 8.30 -6.10
C THR A 134 15.41 8.29 -5.16
N GLY A 135 15.43 7.41 -4.17
CA GLY A 135 16.54 7.24 -3.24
C GLY A 135 17.81 6.68 -3.92
N CYS A 136 17.64 5.74 -4.88
CA CYS A 136 18.76 5.24 -5.69
C CYS A 136 19.37 6.35 -6.55
N LEU A 137 18.55 7.14 -7.23
CA LEU A 137 19.03 8.25 -8.07
C LEU A 137 19.75 9.30 -7.21
N ALA A 138 19.14 9.72 -6.11
CA ALA A 138 19.72 10.70 -5.20
C ALA A 138 21.03 10.21 -4.57
N GLY A 139 21.06 8.99 -4.01
CA GLY A 139 22.21 8.46 -3.29
C GLY A 139 23.38 8.08 -4.21
N TYR A 140 23.10 7.56 -5.41
CA TYR A 140 24.14 7.11 -6.33
C TYR A 140 24.78 8.27 -7.12
N TYR A 141 23.98 9.11 -7.76
CA TYR A 141 24.50 10.20 -8.60
C TYR A 141 24.95 11.41 -7.77
N GLY A 142 24.20 11.74 -6.70
CA GLY A 142 24.52 12.90 -5.87
C GLY A 142 24.34 14.25 -6.57
N GLY A 143 25.00 15.31 -6.05
CA GLY A 143 25.01 16.63 -6.66
C GLY A 143 23.61 17.24 -6.86
N ALA A 144 23.36 17.84 -8.01
CA ALA A 144 22.09 18.51 -8.32
C ALA A 144 20.89 17.56 -8.32
N ILE A 145 21.06 16.29 -8.72
CA ILE A 145 19.99 15.28 -8.70
C ILE A 145 19.57 15.02 -7.25
N ASP A 146 20.52 14.82 -6.37
CA ASP A 146 20.27 14.63 -4.95
C ASP A 146 19.57 15.86 -4.34
N GLU A 147 20.09 17.05 -4.62
CA GLU A 147 19.52 18.30 -4.07
C GLU A 147 18.06 18.50 -4.51
N VAL A 148 17.75 18.34 -5.78
CA VAL A 148 16.37 18.51 -6.30
C VAL A 148 15.43 17.47 -5.71
N LEU A 149 15.82 16.18 -5.72
CA LEU A 149 14.97 15.11 -5.20
C LEU A 149 14.75 15.24 -3.69
N MET A 150 15.77 15.62 -2.93
CA MET A 150 15.64 15.82 -1.49
C MET A 150 14.77 17.04 -1.17
N ARG A 151 14.90 18.14 -1.88
CA ARG A 151 14.03 19.30 -1.68
C ARG A 151 12.56 18.97 -1.97
N PHE A 152 12.29 18.20 -3.03
CA PHE A 152 10.94 17.74 -3.30
C PHE A 152 10.42 16.80 -2.18
N THR A 153 11.26 15.88 -1.72
CA THR A 153 10.97 15.00 -0.57
C THR A 153 10.66 15.81 0.69
N ASP A 154 11.43 16.87 0.95
CA ASP A 154 11.26 17.74 2.12
C ASP A 154 9.96 18.54 2.05
N ILE A 155 9.56 19.02 0.86
CA ILE A 155 8.28 19.70 0.64
C ILE A 155 7.11 18.77 1.02
N VAL A 156 7.12 17.52 0.57
CA VAL A 156 6.05 16.56 0.92
C VAL A 156 6.01 16.28 2.42
N LEU A 157 7.18 16.10 3.05
CA LEU A 157 7.29 15.82 4.49
C LEU A 157 7.02 17.04 5.39
N ALA A 158 7.01 18.25 4.85
CA ALA A 158 6.65 19.46 5.61
C ALA A 158 5.17 19.48 5.99
N PHE A 159 4.32 18.74 5.25
CA PHE A 159 2.91 18.62 5.58
C PHE A 159 2.65 17.44 6.53
N PRO A 160 1.77 17.59 7.53
CA PRO A 160 1.32 16.46 8.32
C PRO A 160 0.64 15.41 7.41
N GLY A 161 1.14 14.16 7.43
CA GLY A 161 0.77 13.12 6.47
C GLY A 161 -0.74 12.90 6.33
N LEU A 162 -1.48 12.87 7.46
CA LEU A 162 -2.93 12.70 7.45
C LEU A 162 -3.63 13.87 6.75
N ILE A 163 -3.21 15.12 7.03
CA ILE A 163 -3.82 16.32 6.44
C ILE A 163 -3.55 16.36 4.92
N LEU A 164 -2.32 16.04 4.51
CA LEU A 164 -1.97 15.97 3.08
C LEU A 164 -2.76 14.88 2.37
N ALA A 165 -2.90 13.69 2.97
CA ALA A 165 -3.71 12.61 2.42
C ALA A 165 -5.19 13.01 2.28
N MET A 166 -5.78 13.66 3.29
CA MET A 166 -7.15 14.20 3.23
C MET A 166 -7.31 15.20 2.08
N ALA A 167 -6.41 16.16 1.98
CA ALA A 167 -6.44 17.17 0.92
C ALA A 167 -6.35 16.52 -0.47
N LEU A 168 -5.48 15.53 -0.64
CA LEU A 168 -5.33 14.79 -1.90
C LEU A 168 -6.60 13.99 -2.25
N VAL A 169 -7.20 13.26 -1.29
CA VAL A 169 -8.43 12.50 -1.56
C VAL A 169 -9.58 13.42 -1.99
N ILE A 170 -9.69 14.60 -1.36
CA ILE A 170 -10.74 15.58 -1.69
C ILE A 170 -10.46 16.24 -3.05
N ALA A 171 -9.19 16.54 -3.35
CA ALA A 171 -8.78 17.16 -4.60
C ALA A 171 -8.92 16.22 -5.81
N LEU A 172 -8.82 14.89 -5.60
CA LEU A 172 -8.98 13.93 -6.68
C LEU A 172 -10.44 13.87 -7.14
N PRO A 173 -10.74 14.01 -8.44
CA PRO A 173 -12.10 13.99 -8.97
C PRO A 173 -12.81 12.67 -8.66
N LYS A 174 -14.14 12.71 -8.53
CA LYS A 174 -14.96 11.51 -8.25
C LYS A 174 -14.90 10.48 -9.37
N GLU A 175 -14.75 10.95 -10.59
CA GLU A 175 -14.60 10.14 -11.78
C GLU A 175 -13.31 10.57 -12.45
N TRP A 176 -12.27 9.77 -12.35
CA TRP A 176 -11.01 10.01 -13.01
C TRP A 176 -10.90 9.05 -14.19
N SER A 177 -11.19 9.55 -15.37
CA SER A 177 -10.81 8.88 -16.60
C SER A 177 -9.33 9.22 -16.88
N ILE A 178 -8.43 8.30 -16.55
CA ILE A 178 -7.05 8.43 -17.00
C ILE A 178 -7.04 8.04 -18.48
N ASP A 179 -6.88 9.03 -19.35
CA ASP A 179 -6.65 8.77 -20.76
C ASP A 179 -5.21 8.30 -20.98
N PHE A 180 -5.03 6.99 -21.08
CA PHE A 180 -3.71 6.40 -21.33
C PHE A 180 -3.13 6.81 -22.69
N GLY A 181 -3.95 7.17 -23.65
CA GLY A 181 -3.48 7.72 -24.94
C GLY A 181 -2.74 9.04 -24.73
N PHE A 182 -3.26 9.89 -23.86
CA PHE A 182 -2.66 11.17 -23.49
C PHE A 182 -1.35 10.98 -22.71
N ILE A 183 -1.33 10.09 -21.70
CA ILE A 183 -0.12 9.79 -20.94
C ILE A 183 0.93 9.14 -21.84
N GLY A 184 0.55 8.22 -22.73
CA GLY A 184 1.44 7.59 -23.69
C GLY A 184 2.06 8.63 -24.65
N LEU A 185 1.26 9.54 -25.17
CA LEU A 185 1.73 10.63 -26.03
C LEU A 185 2.66 11.57 -25.26
N ALA A 186 2.31 11.95 -24.03
CA ALA A 186 3.15 12.79 -23.18
C ALA A 186 4.51 12.13 -22.88
N ILE A 187 4.52 10.81 -22.60
CA ILE A 187 5.76 10.04 -22.41
C ILE A 187 6.59 10.00 -23.71
N VAL A 188 5.97 9.78 -24.86
CA VAL A 188 6.67 9.76 -26.16
C VAL A 188 7.27 11.13 -26.48
N ILE A 189 6.53 12.22 -26.25
CA ILE A 189 7.04 13.59 -26.44
C ILE A 189 8.20 13.86 -25.46
N PHE A 190 8.06 13.49 -24.18
CA PHE A 190 9.10 13.66 -23.16
C PHE A 190 10.38 12.88 -23.51
N LEU A 191 10.25 11.61 -23.89
CA LEU A 191 11.38 10.79 -24.36
C LEU A 191 11.99 11.35 -25.65
N GLY A 192 11.17 11.81 -26.59
CA GLY A 192 11.61 12.46 -27.83
C GLY A 192 12.44 13.71 -27.53
N LEU A 193 11.98 14.55 -26.60
CA LEU A 193 12.70 15.76 -26.19
C LEU A 193 14.02 15.45 -25.46
N ILE A 194 14.06 14.39 -24.65
CA ILE A 194 15.31 13.89 -24.05
C ILE A 194 16.30 13.43 -25.14
N ILE A 195 15.84 12.70 -26.15
CA ILE A 195 16.68 12.20 -27.25
C ILE A 195 17.21 13.37 -28.09
N VAL A 196 16.35 14.34 -28.43
CA VAL A 196 16.74 15.57 -29.16
C VAL A 196 17.69 16.45 -28.33
N GLY A 197 17.43 16.58 -27.03
CA GLY A 197 18.29 17.32 -26.10
C GLY A 197 19.67 16.69 -25.88
N ARG A 198 19.82 15.39 -26.17
CA ARG A 198 21.12 14.68 -26.14
C ARG A 198 21.99 14.98 -27.35
N SER A 199 21.46 15.70 -28.36
CA SER A 199 22.25 16.22 -29.44
C SER A 199 23.22 17.30 -28.92
N LYS A 200 24.49 17.28 -29.39
CA LYS A 200 25.68 17.99 -28.86
C LYS A 200 25.59 19.52 -28.64
N LYS A 201 24.41 20.12 -28.82
CA LYS A 201 24.19 21.58 -28.71
C LYS A 201 23.51 22.05 -27.43
N LEU A 202 22.89 21.16 -26.67
CA LEU A 202 22.22 21.47 -25.39
C LEU A 202 22.83 20.62 -24.28
N THR A 203 23.65 21.23 -23.46
CA THR A 203 24.29 20.57 -22.29
C THR A 203 23.60 21.00 -21.00
N GLY A 204 23.50 20.09 -20.04
CA GLY A 204 22.99 20.36 -18.68
C GLY A 204 21.51 20.06 -18.49
N ILE A 205 20.85 20.83 -17.64
CA ILE A 205 19.45 20.67 -17.23
C ILE A 205 18.41 21.11 -18.28
N TRP A 206 18.85 21.86 -19.30
CA TRP A 206 17.98 22.47 -20.30
C TRP A 206 17.10 21.49 -21.10
N PRO A 207 17.59 20.33 -21.56
CA PRO A 207 16.73 19.36 -22.25
C PRO A 207 15.58 18.85 -21.37
N PHE A 208 15.85 18.67 -20.06
CA PHE A 208 14.84 18.26 -19.09
C PHE A 208 13.80 19.36 -18.85
N MET A 209 14.27 20.62 -18.70
CA MET A 209 13.40 21.78 -18.52
C MET A 209 12.52 22.02 -19.75
N LEU A 210 13.06 21.90 -20.97
CA LEU A 210 12.29 21.99 -22.19
C LEU A 210 11.28 20.88 -22.37
N GLY A 211 11.62 19.64 -21.96
CA GLY A 211 10.71 18.52 -21.91
C GLY A 211 9.54 18.75 -20.97
N LEU A 212 9.83 19.23 -19.76
CA LEU A 212 8.82 19.57 -18.75
C LEU A 212 7.93 20.74 -19.22
N LEU A 213 8.51 21.78 -19.80
CA LEU A 213 7.79 22.94 -20.32
C LEU A 213 6.90 22.57 -21.50
N GLY A 214 7.38 21.71 -22.40
CA GLY A 214 6.60 21.13 -23.49
C GLY A 214 5.42 20.31 -23.01
N LEU A 215 5.62 19.51 -21.96
CA LEU A 215 4.56 18.71 -21.33
C LEU A 215 3.50 19.60 -20.68
N VAL A 216 3.92 20.64 -19.94
CA VAL A 216 3.01 21.61 -19.31
C VAL A 216 2.26 22.41 -20.38
N ALA A 217 2.94 22.88 -21.43
CA ALA A 217 2.30 23.61 -22.53
C ALA A 217 1.29 22.72 -23.28
N PHE A 218 1.63 21.47 -23.52
CA PHE A 218 0.72 20.53 -24.16
C PHE A 218 -0.53 20.28 -23.30
N VAL A 219 -0.39 20.08 -21.97
CA VAL A 219 -1.53 19.94 -21.04
C VAL A 219 -2.42 21.18 -21.06
N ILE A 220 -1.82 22.38 -21.08
CA ILE A 220 -2.57 23.64 -21.11
C ILE A 220 -3.32 23.79 -22.43
N VAL A 221 -2.67 23.52 -23.56
CA VAL A 221 -3.27 23.67 -24.90
C VAL A 221 -4.43 22.67 -25.08
N ASP A 222 -4.26 21.43 -24.65
CA ASP A 222 -5.31 20.41 -24.75
C ASP A 222 -6.52 20.76 -23.87
N THR A 223 -6.28 21.22 -22.62
CA THR A 223 -7.35 21.58 -21.68
C THR A 223 -8.15 22.81 -22.12
N TYR A 224 -7.50 23.79 -22.76
CA TYR A 224 -8.12 25.10 -23.03
C TYR A 224 -8.44 25.37 -24.49
N ALA A 225 -7.70 24.78 -25.47
CA ALA A 225 -7.86 25.11 -26.88
C ALA A 225 -8.71 24.13 -27.69
N LEU A 226 -8.76 22.87 -27.31
CA LEU A 226 -9.38 21.84 -28.13
C LEU A 226 -10.78 21.41 -27.69
N GLY A 227 -11.22 21.65 -26.46
CA GLY A 227 -12.62 21.53 -25.96
C GLY A 227 -13.43 20.33 -26.45
N THR A 228 -12.82 19.38 -27.13
CA THR A 228 -13.48 18.24 -27.76
C THR A 228 -13.07 16.95 -27.07
N PRO A 229 -14.02 16.11 -26.66
CA PRO A 229 -13.71 14.78 -26.21
C PRO A 229 -13.26 13.96 -27.43
N TYR A 230 -11.97 13.73 -27.59
CA TYR A 230 -11.47 12.79 -28.59
C TYR A 230 -11.80 11.36 -28.16
N PRO A 231 -12.62 10.63 -28.95
CA PRO A 231 -12.85 9.22 -28.73
C PRO A 231 -11.73 8.41 -29.41
N ILE A 232 -10.49 8.54 -28.99
CA ILE A 232 -9.45 7.62 -29.42
C ILE A 232 -9.11 6.72 -28.23
N PHE A 233 -9.80 5.59 -28.21
CA PHE A 233 -9.43 4.34 -27.57
C PHE A 233 -8.64 4.40 -26.25
N VAL A 234 -9.27 4.78 -25.14
CA VAL A 234 -9.04 4.11 -23.88
C VAL A 234 -10.30 4.24 -23.01
N GLN A 235 -10.88 3.12 -22.62
CA GLN A 235 -11.87 3.10 -21.55
C GLN A 235 -11.25 3.76 -20.32
N GLY A 236 -11.82 4.90 -19.90
CA GLY A 236 -11.37 5.58 -18.70
C GLY A 236 -11.44 4.63 -17.51
N ILE A 237 -10.34 4.52 -16.75
CA ILE A 237 -10.37 3.82 -15.47
C ILE A 237 -11.15 4.70 -14.50
N THR A 238 -12.36 4.30 -14.18
CA THR A 238 -13.14 4.94 -13.10
C THR A 238 -12.53 4.52 -11.76
N LEU A 239 -11.89 5.46 -11.07
CA LEU A 239 -11.35 5.23 -9.75
C LEU A 239 -12.47 5.32 -8.71
N GLY A 240 -12.71 4.23 -8.00
CA GLY A 240 -13.60 4.22 -6.85
C GLY A 240 -13.09 5.09 -5.70
N SER A 241 -13.94 5.39 -4.73
CA SER A 241 -13.55 6.19 -3.55
C SER A 241 -12.34 5.59 -2.82
N LEU A 242 -12.28 4.27 -2.72
CA LEU A 242 -11.14 3.57 -2.10
C LEU A 242 -9.84 3.76 -2.90
N ASP A 243 -9.90 3.75 -4.24
CA ASP A 243 -8.72 3.90 -5.08
C ASP A 243 -8.08 5.28 -4.92
N LYS A 244 -8.88 6.32 -4.65
CA LYS A 244 -8.38 7.66 -4.31
C LYS A 244 -7.59 7.66 -3.01
N VAL A 245 -8.08 6.95 -2.00
CA VAL A 245 -7.36 6.78 -0.72
C VAL A 245 -6.04 6.06 -0.95
N LEU A 246 -6.01 4.99 -1.75
CA LEU A 246 -4.79 4.27 -2.11
C LEU A 246 -3.76 5.19 -2.77
N ILE A 247 -4.19 5.98 -3.77
CA ILE A 247 -3.32 6.92 -4.48
C ILE A 247 -2.80 8.01 -3.54
N ALA A 248 -3.69 8.62 -2.75
CA ALA A 248 -3.31 9.68 -1.82
C ALA A 248 -2.29 9.21 -0.78
N LEU A 249 -2.52 8.04 -0.16
CA LEU A 249 -1.60 7.47 0.81
C LEU A 249 -0.26 7.06 0.18
N ALA A 250 -0.27 6.52 -1.05
CA ALA A 250 0.95 6.19 -1.76
C ALA A 250 1.78 7.45 -2.10
N LEU A 251 1.11 8.55 -2.48
CA LEU A 251 1.76 9.84 -2.74
C LEU A 251 2.34 10.50 -1.48
N VAL A 252 1.82 10.17 -0.30
CA VAL A 252 2.33 10.68 0.98
C VAL A 252 3.43 9.78 1.55
N GLY A 253 3.39 8.47 1.30
CA GLY A 253 4.26 7.48 1.97
C GLY A 253 5.67 7.35 1.41
N TRP A 254 5.91 7.63 0.12
CA TRP A 254 7.20 7.38 -0.56
C TRP A 254 8.41 8.16 0.00
N PRO A 255 8.27 9.39 0.55
CA PRO A 255 9.43 10.19 0.98
C PRO A 255 10.25 9.55 2.11
N GLY A 256 9.58 8.83 3.02
CA GLY A 256 10.25 8.09 4.09
C GLY A 256 11.22 7.04 3.53
N TYR A 257 10.78 6.25 2.57
CA TYR A 257 11.60 5.25 1.89
C TYR A 257 12.77 5.88 1.13
N THR A 258 12.53 7.01 0.45
CA THR A 258 13.57 7.74 -0.28
C THR A 258 14.74 8.13 0.63
N ARG A 259 14.44 8.68 1.82
CA ARG A 259 15.47 9.08 2.77
C ARG A 259 16.27 7.90 3.30
N VAL A 260 15.60 6.80 3.65
CA VAL A 260 16.26 5.61 4.18
C VAL A 260 17.16 4.98 3.12
N ILE A 261 16.63 4.72 1.91
CA ILE A 261 17.43 4.09 0.86
C ILE A 261 18.59 4.97 0.39
N ARG A 262 18.38 6.31 0.30
CA ARG A 262 19.47 7.26 0.00
C ARG A 262 20.60 7.15 1.01
N GLY A 263 20.27 7.12 2.32
CA GLY A 263 21.28 6.98 3.39
C GLY A 263 22.09 5.70 3.26
N GLU A 264 21.41 4.57 3.00
CA GLU A 264 22.08 3.28 2.82
C GLU A 264 22.94 3.23 1.55
N ILE A 265 22.48 3.83 0.46
CA ILE A 265 23.25 3.89 -0.80
C ILE A 265 24.51 4.73 -0.63
N LEU A 266 24.43 5.87 0.07
CA LEU A 266 25.58 6.70 0.36
C LEU A 266 26.65 5.94 1.17
N ARG A 267 26.24 5.07 2.11
CA ARG A 267 27.11 4.19 2.86
C ARG A 267 27.74 3.12 1.96
N VAL A 268 26.91 2.34 1.26
CA VAL A 268 27.35 1.19 0.45
C VAL A 268 28.18 1.63 -0.76
N ARG A 269 27.95 2.82 -1.31
CA ARG A 269 28.71 3.37 -2.45
C ARG A 269 30.20 3.55 -2.16
N GLN A 270 30.57 3.66 -0.88
CA GLN A 270 31.96 3.86 -0.43
C GLN A 270 32.72 2.54 -0.18
N GLU A 271 32.06 1.40 -0.34
CA GLU A 271 32.67 0.09 -0.13
C GLU A 271 33.63 -0.28 -1.28
N ASP A 272 34.75 -0.93 -0.96
CA ASP A 272 35.84 -1.27 -1.88
C ASP A 272 35.39 -2.06 -3.11
N TYR A 273 34.40 -2.97 -2.94
CA TYR A 273 33.88 -3.77 -4.05
C TYR A 273 33.09 -2.93 -5.08
N VAL A 274 32.53 -1.79 -4.65
CA VAL A 274 31.85 -0.86 -5.55
C VAL A 274 32.88 -0.07 -6.35
N GLU A 275 33.98 0.38 -5.71
CA GLU A 275 35.11 1.05 -6.38
C GLU A 275 35.77 0.11 -7.38
N ALA A 276 36.05 -1.13 -6.97
CA ALA A 276 36.59 -2.15 -7.87
C ALA A 276 35.69 -2.38 -9.10
N SER A 277 34.38 -2.41 -8.91
CA SER A 277 33.43 -2.58 -10.02
C SER A 277 33.46 -1.40 -10.99
N LYS A 278 33.67 -0.17 -10.51
CA LYS A 278 33.87 1.02 -11.36
C LYS A 278 35.19 0.95 -12.11
N ALA A 279 36.28 0.56 -11.43
CA ALA A 279 37.60 0.44 -12.03
C ALA A 279 37.65 -0.56 -13.20
N VAL A 280 36.86 -1.65 -13.12
CA VAL A 280 36.71 -2.65 -14.19
C VAL A 280 35.77 -2.17 -15.33
N GLY A 281 35.15 -0.99 -15.20
CA GLY A 281 34.29 -0.37 -16.23
C GLY A 281 32.85 -0.91 -16.25
N CYS A 282 32.31 -1.39 -15.13
CA CYS A 282 30.90 -1.77 -15.06
C CYS A 282 29.99 -0.52 -15.23
N SER A 283 28.88 -0.69 -15.94
CA SER A 283 27.88 0.38 -16.08
C SER A 283 27.20 0.69 -14.75
N ASP A 284 26.82 1.95 -14.54
CA ASP A 284 26.14 2.43 -13.33
C ASP A 284 24.91 1.59 -12.96
N LEU A 285 24.04 1.29 -13.94
CA LEU A 285 22.86 0.49 -13.71
C LEU A 285 23.20 -0.93 -13.19
N ARG A 286 24.30 -1.53 -13.70
CA ARG A 286 24.78 -2.83 -13.23
C ARG A 286 25.33 -2.74 -11.81
N ILE A 287 26.05 -1.67 -11.49
CA ILE A 287 26.58 -1.41 -10.15
C ILE A 287 25.43 -1.25 -9.16
N ILE A 288 24.44 -0.40 -9.48
CA ILE A 288 23.25 -0.19 -8.64
C ILE A 288 22.50 -1.51 -8.42
N ALA A 289 22.09 -2.16 -9.50
CA ALA A 289 21.20 -3.32 -9.41
C ALA A 289 21.87 -4.57 -8.80
N ARG A 290 23.19 -4.78 -9.00
CA ARG A 290 23.85 -6.03 -8.61
C ARG A 290 24.72 -5.90 -7.37
N HIS A 291 25.20 -4.71 -7.05
CA HIS A 291 26.14 -4.51 -5.96
C HIS A 291 25.60 -3.61 -4.85
N ILE A 292 24.95 -2.49 -5.18
CA ILE A 292 24.48 -1.52 -4.18
C ILE A 292 23.10 -1.92 -3.63
N LEU A 293 22.10 -2.04 -4.48
CA LEU A 293 20.70 -2.25 -4.05
C LEU A 293 20.51 -3.53 -3.19
N PRO A 294 21.09 -4.69 -3.53
CA PRO A 294 20.95 -5.89 -2.69
C PRO A 294 21.53 -5.73 -1.29
N ASN A 295 22.55 -4.86 -1.12
CA ASN A 295 23.20 -4.61 0.16
C ASN A 295 22.60 -3.43 0.95
N SER A 296 21.71 -2.64 0.30
CA SER A 296 21.06 -1.45 0.88
C SER A 296 19.60 -1.66 1.21
N ILE A 297 18.96 -2.77 0.74
CA ILE A 297 17.52 -2.91 0.79
C ILE A 297 16.96 -3.33 2.16
N TYR A 298 17.76 -3.97 3.01
CA TYR A 298 17.29 -4.56 4.26
C TYR A 298 16.57 -3.59 5.21
N PRO A 299 17.09 -2.39 5.54
CA PRO A 299 16.39 -1.44 6.40
C PRO A 299 15.04 -0.99 5.82
N VAL A 300 14.96 -0.91 4.50
CA VAL A 300 13.75 -0.48 3.79
C VAL A 300 12.68 -1.57 3.82
N VAL A 301 13.05 -2.84 3.71
CA VAL A 301 12.13 -3.98 3.84
C VAL A 301 11.56 -4.06 5.25
N ILE A 302 12.39 -3.82 6.27
CA ILE A 302 11.92 -3.76 7.67
C ILE A 302 10.92 -2.61 7.83
N MET A 303 11.25 -1.41 7.37
CA MET A 303 10.35 -0.26 7.41
C MET A 303 9.04 -0.56 6.68
N ALA A 304 9.10 -1.12 5.47
CA ALA A 304 7.91 -1.47 4.69
C ALA A 304 6.98 -2.46 5.42
N SER A 305 7.54 -3.43 6.14
CA SER A 305 6.73 -4.38 6.91
C SER A 305 5.98 -3.72 8.07
N LEU A 306 6.59 -2.76 8.76
CA LEU A 306 5.96 -1.97 9.82
C LEU A 306 4.89 -1.02 9.26
N ASP A 307 5.17 -0.42 8.11
CA ASP A 307 4.30 0.57 7.48
C ASP A 307 2.98 -0.02 6.97
N ILE A 308 2.89 -1.32 6.68
CA ILE A 308 1.61 -1.94 6.28
C ILE A 308 0.54 -1.72 7.35
N GLY A 309 0.88 -1.93 8.63
CA GLY A 309 -0.03 -1.66 9.74
C GLY A 309 -0.37 -0.18 9.89
N ALA A 310 0.64 0.69 9.81
CA ALA A 310 0.46 2.14 9.93
C ALA A 310 -0.41 2.73 8.81
N VAL A 311 -0.23 2.27 7.57
CA VAL A 311 -1.02 2.69 6.41
C VAL A 311 -2.49 2.28 6.56
N VAL A 312 -2.77 1.07 7.03
CA VAL A 312 -4.15 0.62 7.29
C VAL A 312 -4.81 1.46 8.39
N LEU A 313 -4.06 1.82 9.44
CA LEU A 313 -4.56 2.71 10.48
C LEU A 313 -4.88 4.12 9.94
N LEU A 314 -4.01 4.68 9.07
CA LEU A 314 -4.26 5.96 8.41
C LEU A 314 -5.47 5.91 7.48
N ALA A 315 -5.62 4.83 6.70
CA ALA A 315 -6.78 4.63 5.84
C ALA A 315 -8.08 4.51 6.65
N ALA A 316 -8.05 3.76 7.76
CA ALA A 316 -9.17 3.65 8.67
C ALA A 316 -9.54 5.02 9.29
N ALA A 317 -8.54 5.86 9.62
CA ALA A 317 -8.78 7.22 10.10
C ALA A 317 -9.45 8.11 9.03
N LEU A 318 -9.02 8.02 7.76
CA LEU A 318 -9.67 8.73 6.65
C LEU A 318 -11.11 8.27 6.45
N SER A 319 -11.36 6.96 6.48
CA SER A 319 -12.71 6.38 6.36
C SER A 319 -13.59 6.77 7.56
N PHE A 320 -13.03 6.80 8.78
CA PHE A 320 -13.72 7.29 9.98
C PHE A 320 -14.15 8.75 9.86
N LEU A 321 -13.33 9.59 9.23
CA LEU A 321 -13.65 10.99 8.95
C LEU A 321 -14.66 11.16 7.78
N GLY A 322 -15.06 10.06 7.11
CA GLY A 322 -16.01 10.08 6.01
C GLY A 322 -15.40 10.44 4.65
N ILE A 323 -14.07 10.41 4.53
CA ILE A 323 -13.33 10.79 3.31
C ILE A 323 -12.85 9.54 2.55
N GLY A 324 -12.96 8.36 3.17
CA GLY A 324 -12.48 7.09 2.63
C GLY A 324 -13.56 6.28 1.88
N ALA A 325 -13.78 5.05 2.34
CA ALA A 325 -14.73 4.12 1.77
C ALA A 325 -16.18 4.65 1.84
N PRO A 326 -17.05 4.34 0.86
CA PRO A 326 -18.46 4.73 0.88
C PRO A 326 -19.22 4.00 2.01
N ILE A 327 -20.37 4.54 2.39
CA ILE A 327 -21.25 3.92 3.39
C ILE A 327 -21.66 2.53 2.91
N GLY A 328 -21.57 1.55 3.82
CA GLY A 328 -21.89 0.15 3.51
C GLY A 328 -20.75 -0.65 2.89
N PHE A 329 -19.62 -0.05 2.61
CA PHE A 329 -18.41 -0.76 2.18
C PHE A 329 -17.74 -1.46 3.36
N ALA A 330 -17.23 -2.68 3.15
CA ALA A 330 -16.52 -3.47 4.16
C ALA A 330 -15.12 -2.87 4.43
N ASP A 331 -15.09 -1.83 5.24
CA ASP A 331 -13.93 -1.13 5.73
C ASP A 331 -14.09 -0.85 7.23
N TRP A 332 -13.12 -1.24 8.04
CA TRP A 332 -13.22 -1.16 9.49
C TRP A 332 -13.35 0.28 10.00
N GLY A 333 -12.65 1.23 9.35
CA GLY A 333 -12.74 2.65 9.69
C GLY A 333 -14.12 3.23 9.40
N GLN A 334 -14.71 2.86 8.26
CA GLN A 334 -16.05 3.25 7.88
C GLN A 334 -17.12 2.66 8.83
N MET A 335 -16.95 1.40 9.27
CA MET A 335 -17.83 0.78 10.28
C MET A 335 -17.81 1.54 11.60
N ILE A 336 -16.62 1.95 12.09
CA ILE A 336 -16.51 2.76 13.31
C ILE A 336 -17.11 4.16 13.10
N SER A 337 -17.01 4.73 11.89
CA SER A 337 -17.66 6.00 11.54
C SER A 337 -19.18 5.94 11.71
N LEU A 338 -19.80 4.86 11.28
CA LEU A 338 -21.25 4.62 11.46
C LEU A 338 -21.64 4.50 12.94
N ALA A 339 -20.73 3.98 13.76
CA ALA A 339 -20.96 3.83 15.20
C ALA A 339 -20.82 5.15 15.98
N ARG A 340 -20.21 6.18 15.41
CA ARG A 340 -19.88 7.44 16.11
C ARG A 340 -21.06 8.06 16.87
N ASN A 341 -22.24 8.10 16.26
CA ASN A 341 -23.43 8.69 16.88
C ASN A 341 -23.95 7.83 18.05
N TRP A 342 -23.64 6.55 18.06
CA TRP A 342 -24.11 5.57 19.04
C TRP A 342 -23.22 5.50 20.27
N ILE A 343 -21.98 5.96 20.21
CA ILE A 343 -21.07 6.09 21.35
C ILE A 343 -21.63 7.12 22.34
N TYR A 344 -22.24 8.20 21.84
CA TYR A 344 -22.74 9.30 22.66
C TYR A 344 -24.24 9.27 22.95
N SER A 345 -25.05 8.61 22.09
CA SER A 345 -26.51 8.61 22.21
C SER A 345 -27.04 7.69 23.31
N GLY A 346 -26.24 6.80 23.82
CA GLY A 346 -26.58 5.99 25.00
C GLY A 346 -26.30 6.72 26.30
N ALA A 347 -26.81 7.94 26.50
CA ALA A 347 -26.53 8.76 27.71
C ALA A 347 -26.74 8.02 29.05
N ALA A 348 -27.62 6.99 29.07
CA ALA A 348 -27.81 6.13 30.24
C ALA A 348 -26.85 4.93 30.30
N ASN A 349 -26.34 4.45 29.18
CA ASN A 349 -25.38 3.34 29.11
C ASN A 349 -24.47 3.44 27.87
N PRO A 350 -23.26 4.01 28.01
CA PRO A 350 -22.30 4.14 26.90
C PRO A 350 -21.89 2.82 26.27
N TRP A 351 -22.08 1.71 26.99
CA TRP A 351 -21.73 0.35 26.53
C TRP A 351 -22.86 -0.36 25.79
N GLN A 352 -24.02 0.28 25.61
CA GLN A 352 -25.18 -0.38 24.98
C GLN A 352 -24.88 -0.91 23.57
N TYR A 353 -24.10 -0.14 22.79
CA TYR A 353 -23.79 -0.44 21.39
C TYR A 353 -22.30 -0.74 21.16
N TRP A 354 -21.61 -1.26 22.21
CA TRP A 354 -20.17 -1.51 22.20
C TRP A 354 -19.67 -2.33 21.00
N TYR A 355 -20.46 -3.29 20.54
CA TYR A 355 -20.12 -4.20 19.44
C TYR A 355 -19.93 -3.46 18.11
N THR A 356 -20.58 -2.32 17.89
CA THR A 356 -20.50 -1.55 16.65
C THR A 356 -19.14 -0.88 16.44
N TYR A 357 -18.40 -0.57 17.49
CA TYR A 357 -17.09 0.09 17.42
C TYR A 357 -15.96 -0.75 18.00
N ILE A 358 -16.20 -1.54 19.07
CA ILE A 358 -15.13 -2.38 19.67
C ILE A 358 -14.74 -3.50 18.71
N ILE A 359 -15.68 -4.21 18.10
CA ILE A 359 -15.36 -5.33 17.23
C ILE A 359 -14.51 -4.89 16.03
N PRO A 360 -14.90 -3.92 15.19
CA PRO A 360 -14.02 -3.42 14.14
C PRO A 360 -12.71 -2.84 14.67
N GLY A 361 -12.75 -2.18 15.84
CA GLY A 361 -11.56 -1.65 16.50
C GLY A 361 -10.55 -2.73 16.89
N VAL A 362 -11.02 -3.89 17.40
CA VAL A 362 -10.17 -5.05 17.70
C VAL A 362 -9.55 -5.62 16.42
N PHE A 363 -10.27 -5.66 15.30
CA PHE A 363 -9.72 -6.09 14.02
C PHE A 363 -8.58 -5.16 13.56
N ILE A 364 -8.76 -3.83 13.62
CA ILE A 364 -7.69 -2.86 13.32
C ILE A 364 -6.51 -3.08 14.26
N PHE A 365 -6.75 -3.12 15.57
CA PHE A 365 -5.70 -3.28 16.57
C PHE A 365 -4.89 -4.56 16.35
N ALA A 366 -5.56 -5.70 16.19
CA ALA A 366 -4.91 -6.99 16.02
C ALA A 366 -4.13 -7.06 14.70
N PHE A 367 -4.66 -6.49 13.60
CA PHE A 367 -3.97 -6.42 12.32
C PHE A 367 -2.69 -5.57 12.41
N VAL A 368 -2.78 -4.37 12.99
CA VAL A 368 -1.63 -3.47 13.19
C VAL A 368 -0.59 -4.10 14.11
N LEU A 369 -1.04 -4.69 15.23
CA LEU A 369 -0.16 -5.41 16.16
C LEU A 369 0.56 -6.58 15.45
N GLY A 370 -0.15 -7.36 14.67
CA GLY A 370 0.42 -8.47 13.92
C GLY A 370 1.53 -8.02 12.97
N TRP A 371 1.32 -6.95 12.21
CA TRP A 371 2.33 -6.38 11.31
C TRP A 371 3.52 -5.77 12.05
N ASN A 372 3.31 -5.10 13.18
CA ASN A 372 4.39 -4.57 14.00
C ASN A 372 5.28 -5.70 14.56
N LEU A 373 4.66 -6.75 15.13
CA LEU A 373 5.40 -7.91 15.62
C LEU A 373 6.14 -8.66 14.51
N LEU A 374 5.55 -8.73 13.31
CA LEU A 374 6.20 -9.34 12.15
C LEU A 374 7.37 -8.48 11.65
N GLY A 375 7.23 -7.16 11.64
CA GLY A 375 8.30 -6.23 11.28
C GLY A 375 9.49 -6.31 12.24
N ASP A 376 9.23 -6.42 13.54
CA ASP A 376 10.27 -6.66 14.56
C ASP A 376 10.96 -8.02 14.32
N ALA A 377 10.19 -9.05 13.96
CA ALA A 377 10.77 -10.34 13.59
C ALA A 377 11.70 -10.25 12.36
N PHE A 378 11.32 -9.50 11.34
CA PHE A 378 12.19 -9.23 10.17
C PHE A 378 13.45 -8.49 10.57
N ARG A 379 13.35 -7.50 11.46
CA ARG A 379 14.50 -6.78 12.00
C ARG A 379 15.49 -7.72 12.66
N ASP A 380 15.03 -8.59 13.55
CA ASP A 380 15.87 -9.54 14.27
C ASP A 380 16.56 -10.56 13.34
N ILE A 381 15.88 -10.97 12.26
CA ILE A 381 16.43 -11.94 11.29
C ILE A 381 17.45 -11.29 10.36
N LEU A 382 17.19 -10.05 9.95
CA LEU A 382 18.01 -9.33 8.95
C LEU A 382 19.20 -8.61 9.58
N ASP A 383 19.28 -8.52 10.92
CA ASP A 383 20.41 -7.91 11.63
C ASP A 383 21.69 -8.73 11.41
N PRO A 384 22.71 -8.18 10.72
CA PRO A 384 23.95 -8.90 10.44
C PRO A 384 24.78 -9.18 11.71
N THR A 385 24.53 -8.47 12.82
CA THR A 385 25.27 -8.67 14.07
C THR A 385 24.89 -9.98 14.76
N LEU A 386 23.67 -10.46 14.57
CA LEU A 386 23.17 -11.73 15.08
C LEU A 386 23.66 -12.95 14.28
N ARG A 387 24.16 -12.75 13.05
CA ARG A 387 24.73 -13.81 12.21
C ARG A 387 26.16 -14.19 12.63
N ARG A 388 26.84 -13.38 13.46
CA ARG A 388 28.23 -13.60 13.89
C ARG A 388 28.35 -14.32 15.23
N LYS A 389 27.25 -14.66 15.88
CA LYS A 389 27.19 -15.52 17.09
C LYS A 389 26.61 -16.90 16.73
#